data_29a157bb8f40554fc4f7a0a64408bb91
#
_entry.id   29a157bb8f40554fc4f7a0a64408bb91
#
_cell.length_a   1.000
_cell.length_b   1.000
_cell.length_c   1.000
_cell.angle_alpha   90.00
_cell.angle_beta   90.00
_cell.angle_gamma   90.00
#
_symmetry.space_group_name_H-M   'P 1'
#
loop_
_entity.id
_entity.type
_entity.pdbx_description
1 polymer ?
#
loop_
_entity_poly.entity_id
_entity_poly.type
_entity_poly.pdbx_seq_one_letter_code
_entity_poly.pdbx_strand_id
1 'polypeptide(L)'
;MKNNVLWGAILCFIAAASWGAMFPVAHAAFKYIDPFYFTIIRYVSVTVILVAILLWKEGKKAFHFEGKGLKLWFFGTMAFTVYNLLIFWGEDILGEPGVMVASIMESLMPMISIVIAWMIYKKRPHFFTLICVIVSFIGAMLVITKGDITGFLGQAEDIIPSLLIFIAVIGWVVYTMGGSEFSGWSALRYSTLSCLLGTITAVVIVACITLTGYISVPSLEVVTATIPHSLFMIVFPGVIALVGWNVGVSILSPLNALLFINFVPVTTLTISIFGGNQVTPYDYVGTVFIIVSLLSNNIFVRMIQKRESRQHIQANLREQVS
;
A
#
# COMPACT_ATOMS: atom_id res chain seq x y z
N MET A 1 -20.07 18.87 -4.45
CA MET A 1 -18.65 18.67 -4.18
C MET A 1 -18.35 18.07 -2.79
N LYS A 2 -18.95 18.56 -1.68
CA LYS A 2 -18.65 18.01 -0.31
C LYS A 2 -18.99 16.51 -0.15
N ASN A 3 -20.09 16.04 -0.74
CA ASN A 3 -20.47 14.62 -0.65
C ASN A 3 -19.49 13.67 -1.35
N ASN A 4 -18.84 14.12 -2.42
CA ASN A 4 -17.87 13.27 -3.13
C ASN A 4 -16.58 13.09 -2.31
N VAL A 5 -16.08 14.14 -1.64
CA VAL A 5 -14.87 14.07 -0.81
C VAL A 5 -15.08 13.13 0.38
N LEU A 6 -16.25 13.22 1.04
CA LEU A 6 -16.59 12.30 2.15
C LEU A 6 -16.65 10.85 1.66
N TRP A 7 -17.26 10.61 0.49
CA TRP A 7 -17.32 9.29 -0.11
C TRP A 7 -15.92 8.74 -0.42
N GLY A 8 -15.04 9.55 -1.03
CA GLY A 8 -13.64 9.17 -1.25
C GLY A 8 -12.90 8.82 0.04
N ALA A 9 -13.12 9.58 1.12
CA ALA A 9 -12.54 9.32 2.42
C ALA A 9 -13.04 7.99 3.03
N ILE A 10 -14.34 7.71 2.94
CA ILE A 10 -14.93 6.45 3.41
C ILE A 10 -14.32 5.26 2.66
N LEU A 11 -14.19 5.35 1.34
CA LEU A 11 -13.60 4.29 0.52
C LEU A 11 -12.14 4.03 0.87
N CYS A 12 -11.34 5.09 1.04
CA CYS A 12 -9.95 4.95 1.47
C CYS A 12 -9.83 4.36 2.89
N PHE A 13 -10.73 4.74 3.80
CA PHE A 13 -10.76 4.18 5.15
C PHE A 13 -11.10 2.68 5.13
N ILE A 14 -12.13 2.27 4.39
CA ILE A 14 -12.51 0.85 4.24
C ILE A 14 -11.34 0.05 3.64
N ALA A 15 -10.67 0.61 2.63
CA ALA A 15 -9.51 -0.03 2.02
C ALA A 15 -8.37 -0.21 3.03
N ALA A 16 -7.99 0.84 3.76
CA ALA A 16 -6.93 0.79 4.76
C ALA A 16 -7.25 -0.18 5.90
N ALA A 17 -8.50 -0.18 6.41
CA ALA A 17 -8.94 -1.12 7.42
C ALA A 17 -8.89 -2.58 6.91
N SER A 18 -9.29 -2.82 5.66
CA SER A 18 -9.21 -4.15 5.05
C SER A 18 -7.77 -4.63 4.90
N TRP A 19 -6.85 -3.72 4.54
CA TRP A 19 -5.41 -4.06 4.44
C TRP A 19 -4.77 -4.24 5.81
N GLY A 20 -5.20 -3.50 6.84
CA GLY A 20 -4.74 -3.75 8.20
C GLY A 20 -5.13 -5.14 8.72
N ALA A 21 -6.31 -5.62 8.36
CA ALA A 21 -6.74 -6.99 8.66
C ALA A 21 -6.02 -8.06 7.81
N MET A 22 -5.44 -7.67 6.69
CA MET A 22 -4.76 -8.56 5.76
C MET A 22 -3.55 -9.27 6.39
N PHE A 23 -2.72 -8.56 7.15
CA PHE A 23 -1.49 -9.09 7.73
C PHE A 23 -1.72 -10.25 8.71
N PRO A 24 -2.56 -10.11 9.76
CA PRO A 24 -2.83 -11.25 10.65
C PRO A 24 -3.45 -12.46 9.93
N VAL A 25 -4.29 -12.20 8.91
CA VAL A 25 -4.92 -13.28 8.13
C VAL A 25 -3.91 -13.98 7.23
N ALA A 26 -3.01 -13.22 6.59
CA ALA A 26 -1.95 -13.78 5.77
C ALA A 26 -0.98 -14.61 6.62
N HIS A 27 -0.53 -14.08 7.77
CA HIS A 27 0.33 -14.80 8.70
C HIS A 27 -0.29 -16.14 9.16
N ALA A 28 -1.60 -16.15 9.43
CA ALA A 28 -2.30 -17.38 9.77
C ALA A 28 -2.32 -18.39 8.62
N ALA A 29 -2.40 -17.93 7.36
CA ALA A 29 -2.36 -18.79 6.19
C ALA A 29 -0.95 -19.34 5.89
N PHE A 30 0.12 -18.58 6.20
CA PHE A 30 1.51 -19.00 5.94
C PHE A 30 1.93 -20.24 6.75
N LYS A 31 1.20 -20.59 7.80
CA LYS A 31 1.36 -21.88 8.51
C LYS A 31 1.09 -23.09 7.61
N TYR A 32 0.37 -22.90 6.50
CA TYR A 32 -0.07 -23.97 5.61
C TYR A 32 0.48 -23.84 4.21
N ILE A 33 0.60 -22.61 3.69
CA ILE A 33 0.94 -22.33 2.30
C ILE A 33 2.06 -21.29 2.20
N ASP A 34 2.95 -21.47 1.25
CA ASP A 34 3.99 -20.50 0.90
C ASP A 34 3.41 -19.13 0.48
N PRO A 35 4.00 -17.99 0.93
CA PRO A 35 3.50 -16.65 0.64
C PRO A 35 3.42 -16.31 -0.86
N PHE A 36 4.31 -16.90 -1.69
CA PHE A 36 4.29 -16.67 -3.15
C PHE A 36 3.06 -17.33 -3.77
N TYR A 37 2.77 -18.59 -3.43
CA TYR A 37 1.57 -19.28 -3.90
C TYR A 37 0.29 -18.67 -3.35
N PHE A 38 0.28 -18.28 -2.09
CA PHE A 38 -0.86 -17.56 -1.50
C PHE A 38 -1.17 -16.27 -2.27
N THR A 39 -0.13 -15.50 -2.62
CA THR A 39 -0.26 -14.26 -3.40
C THR A 39 -0.84 -14.51 -4.79
N ILE A 40 -0.32 -15.49 -5.55
CA ILE A 40 -0.82 -15.72 -6.91
C ILE A 40 -2.24 -16.30 -6.91
N ILE A 41 -2.59 -17.21 -5.99
CA ILE A 41 -3.96 -17.73 -5.85
C ILE A 41 -4.94 -16.57 -5.59
N ARG A 42 -4.59 -15.67 -4.66
CA ARG A 42 -5.37 -14.48 -4.36
C ARG A 42 -5.55 -13.61 -5.61
N TYR A 43 -4.45 -13.19 -6.27
CA TYR A 43 -4.55 -12.20 -7.34
C TYR A 43 -5.02 -12.76 -8.68
N VAL A 44 -4.82 -14.03 -8.97
CA VAL A 44 -5.48 -14.69 -10.10
C VAL A 44 -7.00 -14.64 -9.90
N SER A 45 -7.49 -14.99 -8.71
CA SER A 45 -8.93 -14.94 -8.37
C SER A 45 -9.47 -13.51 -8.45
N VAL A 46 -8.77 -12.53 -7.85
CA VAL A 46 -9.12 -11.10 -7.92
C VAL A 46 -9.18 -10.61 -9.36
N THR A 47 -8.19 -10.97 -10.17
CA THR A 47 -8.13 -10.59 -11.59
C THR A 47 -9.33 -11.13 -12.36
N VAL A 48 -9.68 -12.40 -12.18
CA VAL A 48 -10.86 -13.00 -12.84
C VAL A 48 -12.14 -12.26 -12.47
N ILE A 49 -12.33 -11.98 -11.19
CA ILE A 49 -13.50 -11.22 -10.70
C ILE A 49 -13.54 -9.82 -11.31
N LEU A 50 -12.42 -9.08 -11.26
CA LEU A 50 -12.35 -7.73 -11.79
C LEU A 50 -12.54 -7.68 -13.30
N VAL A 51 -11.99 -8.62 -14.05
CA VAL A 51 -12.20 -8.78 -15.50
C VAL A 51 -13.67 -9.02 -15.81
N ALA A 52 -14.34 -9.90 -15.06
CA ALA A 52 -15.77 -10.16 -15.23
C ALA A 52 -16.61 -8.88 -14.94
N ILE A 53 -16.30 -8.15 -13.86
CA ILE A 53 -16.99 -6.89 -13.53
C ILE A 53 -16.72 -5.83 -14.58
N LEU A 54 -15.50 -5.67 -15.08
CA LEU A 54 -15.14 -4.70 -16.11
C LEU A 54 -15.86 -4.99 -17.42
N LEU A 55 -15.88 -6.26 -17.84
CA LEU A 55 -16.62 -6.70 -19.03
C LEU A 55 -18.10 -6.41 -18.93
N TRP A 56 -18.69 -6.65 -17.77
CA TRP A 56 -20.11 -6.41 -17.52
C TRP A 56 -20.45 -4.91 -17.49
N LYS A 57 -19.64 -4.08 -16.83
CA LYS A 57 -19.93 -2.65 -16.64
C LYS A 57 -19.52 -1.77 -17.82
N GLU A 58 -18.36 -2.04 -18.43
CA GLU A 58 -17.75 -1.13 -19.42
C GLU A 58 -17.52 -1.81 -20.77
N GLY A 59 -17.71 -3.13 -20.84
CA GLY A 59 -17.62 -3.90 -22.07
C GLY A 59 -16.18 -4.09 -22.59
N LYS A 60 -16.07 -4.71 -23.76
CA LYS A 60 -14.77 -5.09 -24.35
C LYS A 60 -13.88 -3.90 -24.71
N LYS A 61 -14.45 -2.71 -24.98
CA LYS A 61 -13.68 -1.51 -25.31
C LYS A 61 -12.77 -1.05 -24.15
N ALA A 62 -13.13 -1.35 -22.90
CA ALA A 62 -12.35 -0.99 -21.73
C ALA A 62 -10.99 -1.72 -21.65
N PHE A 63 -10.80 -2.80 -22.42
CA PHE A 63 -9.54 -3.57 -22.48
C PHE A 63 -8.50 -2.99 -23.44
N HIS A 64 -8.81 -1.90 -24.11
CA HIS A 64 -7.85 -1.24 -25.00
C HIS A 64 -6.84 -0.42 -24.19
N PHE A 65 -5.55 -0.61 -24.42
CA PHE A 65 -4.50 0.04 -23.63
C PHE A 65 -4.19 1.49 -24.02
N GLU A 66 -4.72 1.98 -25.15
CA GLU A 66 -4.54 3.35 -25.64
C GLU A 66 -3.07 3.80 -25.71
N GLY A 67 -2.16 2.90 -26.09
CA GLY A 67 -0.72 3.16 -26.14
C GLY A 67 -0.02 3.20 -24.76
N LYS A 68 -0.76 3.01 -23.66
CA LYS A 68 -0.22 3.10 -22.29
C LYS A 68 0.15 1.73 -21.68
N GLY A 69 0.17 0.66 -22.48
CA GLY A 69 0.35 -0.71 -21.99
C GLY A 69 1.63 -0.92 -21.17
N LEU A 70 2.77 -0.38 -21.59
CA LEU A 70 4.03 -0.51 -20.87
C LEU A 70 4.02 0.22 -19.51
N LYS A 71 3.47 1.44 -19.46
CA LYS A 71 3.30 2.18 -18.20
C LYS A 71 2.38 1.42 -17.25
N LEU A 72 1.28 0.90 -17.76
CA LEU A 72 0.31 0.14 -16.99
C LEU A 72 0.91 -1.16 -16.44
N TRP A 73 1.67 -1.87 -17.27
CA TRP A 73 2.43 -3.04 -16.85
C TRP A 73 3.43 -2.72 -15.74
N PHE A 74 4.20 -1.63 -15.89
CA PHE A 74 5.14 -1.20 -14.88
C PHE A 74 4.43 -0.92 -13.53
N PHE A 75 3.39 -0.08 -13.52
CA PHE A 75 2.66 0.23 -12.29
C PHE A 75 1.94 -0.99 -11.71
N GLY A 76 1.35 -1.84 -12.57
CA GLY A 76 0.74 -3.10 -12.15
C GLY A 76 1.75 -4.05 -11.51
N THR A 77 2.94 -4.17 -12.09
CA THR A 77 4.04 -4.97 -11.53
C THR A 77 4.50 -4.41 -10.17
N MET A 78 4.59 -3.09 -10.01
CA MET A 78 4.93 -2.48 -8.71
C MET A 78 3.92 -2.87 -7.62
N ALA A 79 2.61 -2.83 -7.90
CA ALA A 79 1.59 -3.15 -6.91
C ALA A 79 1.36 -4.65 -6.71
N PHE A 80 1.20 -5.42 -7.79
CA PHE A 80 0.70 -6.79 -7.70
C PHE A 80 1.80 -7.84 -7.70
N THR A 81 3.01 -7.46 -8.09
CA THR A 81 4.20 -8.32 -8.02
C THR A 81 5.13 -7.86 -6.91
N VAL A 82 5.77 -6.69 -7.08
CA VAL A 82 6.82 -6.22 -6.15
C VAL A 82 6.25 -6.05 -4.75
N TYR A 83 5.17 -5.28 -4.58
CA TYR A 83 4.57 -5.07 -3.26
C TYR A 83 4.14 -6.40 -2.64
N ASN A 84 3.31 -7.19 -3.30
CA ASN A 84 2.70 -8.35 -2.66
C ASN A 84 3.66 -9.53 -2.43
N LEU A 85 4.57 -9.79 -3.37
CA LEU A 85 5.55 -10.88 -3.17
C LEU A 85 6.54 -10.52 -2.06
N LEU A 86 7.06 -9.27 -2.05
CA LEU A 86 8.10 -8.88 -1.11
C LEU A 86 7.57 -8.62 0.30
N ILE A 87 6.36 -8.03 0.43
CA ILE A 87 5.79 -7.73 1.75
C ILE A 87 5.44 -9.02 2.50
N PHE A 88 4.83 -9.98 1.83
CA PHE A 88 4.45 -11.25 2.43
C PHE A 88 5.64 -12.18 2.64
N TRP A 89 6.62 -12.15 1.75
CA TRP A 89 7.87 -12.88 1.97
C TRP A 89 8.64 -12.33 3.16
N GLY A 90 8.77 -11.01 3.28
CA GLY A 90 9.39 -10.36 4.44
C GLY A 90 8.63 -10.61 5.74
N GLU A 91 7.29 -10.57 5.71
CA GLU A 91 6.43 -10.90 6.83
C GLU A 91 6.63 -12.34 7.31
N ASP A 92 6.66 -13.30 6.36
CA ASP A 92 6.81 -14.72 6.67
C ASP A 92 8.18 -15.04 7.30
N ILE A 93 9.27 -14.46 6.75
CA ILE A 93 10.62 -14.64 7.30
C ILE A 93 10.72 -14.10 8.74
N LEU A 94 10.11 -12.94 9.03
CA LEU A 94 10.09 -12.36 10.38
C LEU A 94 9.15 -13.10 11.34
N GLY A 95 8.23 -13.91 10.82
CA GLY A 95 7.23 -14.61 11.60
C GLY A 95 6.22 -13.68 12.27
N GLU A 96 5.81 -13.99 13.51
CA GLU A 96 4.81 -13.19 14.24
C GLU A 96 5.14 -11.69 14.35
N PRO A 97 6.40 -11.27 14.65
CA PRO A 97 6.78 -9.86 14.60
C PRO A 97 6.60 -9.21 13.22
N GLY A 98 6.70 -9.98 12.15
CA GLY A 98 6.55 -9.52 10.77
C GLY A 98 5.20 -8.86 10.48
N VAL A 99 4.13 -9.35 11.10
CA VAL A 99 2.77 -8.78 11.02
C VAL A 99 2.76 -7.29 11.41
N MET A 100 3.41 -6.98 12.53
CA MET A 100 3.49 -5.60 13.00
C MET A 100 4.47 -4.77 12.18
N VAL A 101 5.65 -5.31 11.87
CA VAL A 101 6.66 -4.62 11.05
C VAL A 101 6.07 -4.25 9.68
N ALA A 102 5.45 -5.18 8.98
CA ALA A 102 4.87 -4.92 7.66
C ALA A 102 3.77 -3.84 7.72
N SER A 103 2.83 -3.95 8.67
CA SER A 103 1.73 -3.00 8.80
C SER A 103 2.20 -1.59 9.19
N ILE A 104 3.20 -1.48 10.06
CA ILE A 104 3.75 -0.17 10.49
C ILE A 104 4.60 0.45 9.38
N MET A 105 5.36 -0.35 8.64
CA MET A 105 6.13 0.13 7.49
C MET A 105 5.23 0.75 6.40
N GLU A 106 4.00 0.26 6.23
CA GLU A 106 3.03 0.91 5.34
C GLU A 106 2.72 2.36 5.73
N SER A 107 2.77 2.70 7.01
CA SER A 107 2.57 4.07 7.48
C SER A 107 3.65 5.06 7.00
N LEU A 108 4.76 4.56 6.45
CA LEU A 108 5.76 5.41 5.77
C LEU A 108 5.32 5.84 4.37
N MET A 109 4.32 5.21 3.76
CA MET A 109 3.89 5.51 2.38
C MET A 109 3.65 7.00 2.10
N PRO A 110 2.97 7.78 2.97
CA PRO A 110 2.80 9.20 2.74
C PRO A 110 4.13 9.96 2.71
N MET A 111 5.08 9.59 3.58
CA MET A 111 6.39 10.25 3.62
C MET A 111 7.26 9.85 2.43
N ILE A 112 7.22 8.58 2.04
CA ILE A 112 7.88 8.09 0.81
C ILE A 112 7.31 8.81 -0.41
N SER A 113 5.98 9.04 -0.46
CA SER A 113 5.34 9.76 -1.57
C SER A 113 5.85 11.20 -1.72
N ILE A 114 6.15 11.88 -0.61
CA ILE A 114 6.74 13.22 -0.62
C ILE A 114 8.15 13.19 -1.21
N VAL A 115 8.95 12.21 -0.82
CA VAL A 115 10.32 12.04 -1.35
C VAL A 115 10.28 11.73 -2.84
N ILE A 116 9.42 10.81 -3.28
CA ILE A 116 9.24 10.48 -4.70
C ILE A 116 8.74 11.71 -5.49
N ALA A 117 7.75 12.45 -4.96
CA ALA A 117 7.27 13.67 -5.59
C ALA A 117 8.38 14.72 -5.74
N TRP A 118 9.24 14.86 -4.73
CA TRP A 118 10.41 15.72 -4.82
C TRP A 118 11.38 15.30 -5.94
N MET A 119 11.68 14.00 -6.03
CA MET A 119 12.57 13.46 -7.08
C MET A 119 12.00 13.69 -8.49
N ILE A 120 10.69 13.51 -8.67
CA ILE A 120 10.01 13.65 -9.97
C ILE A 120 9.82 15.11 -10.36
N TYR A 121 9.22 15.92 -9.48
CA TYR A 121 8.83 17.29 -9.77
C TYR A 121 9.93 18.32 -9.48
N LYS A 122 11.08 17.90 -8.91
CA LYS A 122 12.24 18.74 -8.54
C LYS A 122 11.90 19.92 -7.59
N LYS A 123 10.69 19.91 -7.01
CA LYS A 123 10.28 20.90 -6.01
C LYS A 123 10.66 20.40 -4.63
N ARG A 124 11.61 21.08 -3.99
CA ARG A 124 12.06 20.74 -2.63
C ARG A 124 10.90 20.87 -1.64
N PRO A 125 10.65 19.87 -0.80
CA PRO A 125 9.68 19.99 0.27
C PRO A 125 10.15 21.03 1.29
N HIS A 126 9.21 21.59 2.02
CA HIS A 126 9.52 22.54 3.08
C HIS A 126 10.37 21.88 4.18
N PHE A 127 11.23 22.65 4.83
CA PHE A 127 12.14 22.13 5.88
C PHE A 127 11.38 21.36 7.00
N PHE A 128 10.23 21.87 7.43
CA PHE A 128 9.38 21.18 8.41
C PHE A 128 8.90 19.80 7.90
N THR A 129 8.56 19.69 6.63
CA THR A 129 8.19 18.42 6.00
C THR A 129 9.36 17.43 6.04
N LEU A 130 10.60 17.87 5.81
CA LEU A 130 11.78 17.01 5.93
C LEU A 130 12.00 16.51 7.36
N ILE A 131 11.77 17.36 8.37
CA ILE A 131 11.80 16.94 9.78
C ILE A 131 10.76 15.83 10.03
N CYS A 132 9.53 16.02 9.56
CA CYS A 132 8.48 15.02 9.69
C CYS A 132 8.85 13.69 9.01
N VAL A 133 9.46 13.74 7.82
CA VAL A 133 9.98 12.53 7.14
C VAL A 133 11.00 11.81 8.03
N ILE A 134 11.98 12.54 8.57
CA ILE A 134 13.03 11.95 9.45
C ILE A 134 12.39 11.33 10.70
N VAL A 135 11.46 12.03 11.36
CA VAL A 135 10.77 11.51 12.56
C VAL A 135 9.97 10.25 12.24
N SER A 136 9.32 10.17 11.08
CA SER A 136 8.63 8.95 10.63
C SER A 136 9.60 7.77 10.45
N PHE A 137 10.76 8.01 9.82
CA PHE A 137 11.75 6.95 9.66
C PHE A 137 12.37 6.51 11.00
N ILE A 138 12.58 7.42 11.95
CA ILE A 138 13.00 7.07 13.32
C ILE A 138 11.93 6.18 13.98
N GLY A 139 10.65 6.54 13.83
CA GLY A 139 9.54 5.71 14.32
C GLY A 139 9.56 4.30 13.75
N ALA A 140 9.75 4.16 12.43
CA ALA A 140 9.88 2.86 11.78
C ALA A 140 11.09 2.06 12.29
N MET A 141 12.25 2.71 12.44
CA MET A 141 13.45 2.08 12.99
C MET A 141 13.24 1.56 14.41
N LEU A 142 12.53 2.30 15.27
CA LEU A 142 12.20 1.83 16.62
C LEU A 142 11.38 0.53 16.60
N VAL A 143 10.44 0.40 15.66
CA VAL A 143 9.62 -0.81 15.51
C VAL A 143 10.45 -1.98 15.04
N ILE A 144 11.27 -1.77 13.99
CA ILE A 144 12.07 -2.83 13.38
C ILE A 144 13.15 -3.34 14.37
N THR A 145 13.87 -2.41 15.00
CA THR A 145 15.00 -2.75 15.88
C THR A 145 14.59 -3.12 17.30
N LYS A 146 13.31 -2.93 17.66
CA LYS A 146 12.83 -3.07 19.04
C LYS A 146 13.69 -2.27 20.06
N GLY A 147 14.26 -1.14 19.60
CA GLY A 147 15.14 -0.27 20.39
C GLY A 147 16.61 -0.70 20.47
N ASP A 148 16.97 -1.86 19.95
CA ASP A 148 18.37 -2.34 19.88
C ASP A 148 18.90 -2.28 18.44
N ILE A 149 19.45 -1.12 18.08
CA ILE A 149 20.03 -0.89 16.75
C ILE A 149 21.31 -1.75 16.55
N THR A 150 22.07 -1.95 17.60
CA THR A 150 23.34 -2.69 17.50
C THR A 150 23.11 -4.19 17.33
N GLY A 151 22.15 -4.74 18.08
CA GLY A 151 21.71 -6.13 17.92
C GLY A 151 21.10 -6.37 16.53
N PHE A 152 20.26 -5.46 16.05
CA PHE A 152 19.64 -5.53 14.72
C PHE A 152 20.70 -5.51 13.60
N LEU A 153 21.67 -4.61 13.65
CA LEU A 153 22.72 -4.53 12.62
C LEU A 153 23.67 -5.75 12.64
N GLY A 154 23.72 -6.49 13.74
CA GLY A 154 24.46 -7.75 13.85
C GLY A 154 23.73 -8.98 13.30
N GLN A 155 22.44 -8.87 12.98
CA GLN A 155 21.60 -9.98 12.54
C GLN A 155 21.07 -9.72 11.11
N ALA A 156 21.79 -10.28 10.12
CA ALA A 156 21.38 -10.17 8.71
C ALA A 156 19.98 -10.78 8.45
N GLU A 157 19.56 -11.72 9.31
CA GLU A 157 18.26 -12.38 9.26
C GLU A 157 17.07 -11.41 9.45
N ASP A 158 17.26 -10.31 10.18
CA ASP A 158 16.22 -9.29 10.40
C ASP A 158 16.29 -8.13 9.38
N ILE A 159 17.49 -7.84 8.87
CA ILE A 159 17.71 -6.73 7.93
C ILE A 159 17.09 -7.02 6.56
N ILE A 160 17.34 -8.22 6.02
CA ILE A 160 16.87 -8.58 4.67
C ILE A 160 15.36 -8.54 4.57
N PRO A 161 14.57 -9.20 5.45
CA PRO A 161 13.11 -9.14 5.36
C PRO A 161 12.55 -7.74 5.58
N SER A 162 13.15 -6.93 6.46
CA SER A 162 12.76 -5.53 6.64
C SER A 162 13.00 -4.69 5.38
N LEU A 163 14.10 -4.91 4.66
CA LEU A 163 14.35 -4.28 3.36
C LEU A 163 13.37 -4.74 2.29
N LEU A 164 13.00 -6.01 2.25
CA LEU A 164 11.99 -6.52 1.32
C LEU A 164 10.65 -5.79 1.54
N ILE A 165 10.20 -5.68 2.80
CA ILE A 165 9.00 -4.95 3.17
C ILE A 165 9.11 -3.47 2.76
N PHE A 166 10.25 -2.81 2.99
CA PHE A 166 10.46 -1.42 2.61
C PHE A 166 10.36 -1.20 1.09
N ILE A 167 10.99 -2.07 0.30
CA ILE A 167 10.91 -2.04 -1.18
C ILE A 167 9.46 -2.28 -1.64
N ALA A 168 8.75 -3.21 -1.01
CA ALA A 168 7.34 -3.45 -1.27
C ALA A 168 6.51 -2.18 -1.09
N VAL A 169 6.66 -1.50 0.04
CA VAL A 169 5.96 -0.25 0.36
C VAL A 169 6.22 0.84 -0.68
N ILE A 170 7.48 0.99 -1.15
CA ILE A 170 7.81 1.89 -2.27
C ILE A 170 7.02 1.50 -3.54
N GLY A 171 6.93 0.21 -3.84
CA GLY A 171 6.17 -0.29 -5.00
C GLY A 171 4.71 0.14 -4.99
N TRP A 172 4.04 0.05 -3.83
CA TRP A 172 2.65 0.51 -3.68
C TRP A 172 2.48 2.02 -3.85
N VAL A 173 3.43 2.82 -3.32
CA VAL A 173 3.42 4.28 -3.51
C VAL A 173 3.58 4.63 -4.98
N VAL A 174 4.51 3.99 -5.69
CA VAL A 174 4.72 4.18 -7.13
C VAL A 174 3.44 3.87 -7.92
N TYR A 175 2.77 2.75 -7.62
CA TYR A 175 1.48 2.40 -8.22
C TYR A 175 0.41 3.47 -7.98
N THR A 176 0.24 3.88 -6.72
CA THR A 176 -0.79 4.85 -6.33
C THR A 176 -0.57 6.21 -7.00
N MET A 177 0.67 6.69 -7.05
CA MET A 177 1.02 7.93 -7.74
C MET A 177 0.88 7.80 -9.26
N GLY A 178 1.22 6.64 -9.82
CA GLY A 178 1.14 6.34 -11.24
C GLY A 178 -0.28 6.34 -11.80
N GLY A 179 -1.29 6.14 -10.95
CA GLY A 179 -2.69 6.21 -11.35
C GLY A 179 -3.09 7.54 -12.00
N SER A 180 -2.41 8.64 -11.66
CA SER A 180 -2.63 9.97 -12.26
C SER A 180 -2.29 10.03 -13.76
N GLU A 181 -1.46 9.15 -14.28
CA GLU A 181 -1.10 9.04 -15.71
C GLU A 181 -2.27 8.49 -16.57
N PHE A 182 -3.27 7.90 -15.93
CA PHE A 182 -4.44 7.29 -16.56
C PHE A 182 -5.69 8.15 -16.41
N SER A 183 -5.52 9.47 -16.43
CA SER A 183 -6.63 10.42 -16.43
C SER A 183 -7.58 10.11 -17.61
N GLY A 184 -8.89 10.05 -17.33
CA GLY A 184 -9.87 9.63 -18.31
C GLY A 184 -10.25 8.13 -18.29
N TRP A 185 -9.48 7.28 -17.59
CA TRP A 185 -9.89 5.90 -17.30
C TRP A 185 -10.73 5.85 -16.03
N SER A 186 -11.68 4.90 -15.99
CA SER A 186 -12.37 4.62 -14.73
C SER A 186 -11.39 3.97 -13.73
N ALA A 187 -11.65 4.16 -12.44
CA ALA A 187 -10.90 3.47 -11.39
C ALA A 187 -10.99 1.94 -11.53
N LEU A 188 -12.14 1.42 -11.96
CA LEU A 188 -12.33 0.00 -12.22
C LEU A 188 -11.43 -0.48 -13.37
N ARG A 189 -11.35 0.24 -14.48
CA ARG A 189 -10.50 -0.07 -15.62
C ARG A 189 -9.03 -0.08 -15.23
N TYR A 190 -8.57 0.97 -14.52
CA TYR A 190 -7.18 1.04 -14.03
C TYR A 190 -6.87 -0.11 -13.08
N SER A 191 -7.72 -0.38 -12.07
CA SER A 191 -7.54 -1.49 -11.13
C SER A 191 -7.47 -2.83 -11.84
N THR A 192 -8.40 -3.08 -12.78
CA THR A 192 -8.50 -4.38 -13.46
C THR A 192 -7.29 -4.64 -14.35
N LEU A 193 -6.94 -3.68 -15.22
CA LEU A 193 -5.90 -3.90 -16.21
C LEU A 193 -4.50 -3.88 -15.59
N SER A 194 -4.26 -3.05 -14.56
CA SER A 194 -3.01 -3.07 -13.80
C SER A 194 -2.88 -4.36 -12.98
N CYS A 195 -3.96 -4.82 -12.35
CA CYS A 195 -4.00 -6.10 -11.63
C CYS A 195 -3.72 -7.27 -12.57
N LEU A 196 -4.34 -7.31 -13.75
CA LEU A 196 -4.12 -8.35 -14.74
C LEU A 196 -2.64 -8.43 -15.15
N LEU A 197 -2.03 -7.31 -15.58
CA LEU A 197 -0.66 -7.29 -16.05
C LEU A 197 0.35 -7.60 -14.93
N GLY A 198 0.14 -7.04 -13.73
CA GLY A 198 0.98 -7.32 -12.57
C GLY A 198 0.85 -8.78 -12.11
N THR A 199 -0.37 -9.33 -12.09
CA THR A 199 -0.58 -10.74 -11.72
C THR A 199 0.10 -11.69 -12.71
N ILE A 200 0.06 -11.40 -14.02
CA ILE A 200 0.80 -12.20 -15.02
C ILE A 200 2.29 -12.20 -14.69
N THR A 201 2.86 -11.04 -14.38
CA THR A 201 4.28 -10.93 -13.97
C THR A 201 4.57 -11.75 -12.72
N ALA A 202 3.71 -11.66 -11.69
CA ALA A 202 3.85 -12.43 -10.45
C ALA A 202 3.80 -13.95 -10.72
N VAL A 203 2.86 -14.41 -11.54
CA VAL A 203 2.74 -15.83 -11.92
C VAL A 203 4.01 -16.32 -12.63
N VAL A 204 4.55 -15.53 -13.56
CA VAL A 204 5.80 -15.88 -14.26
C VAL A 204 6.97 -15.99 -13.29
N ILE A 205 7.12 -15.03 -12.37
CA ILE A 205 8.19 -15.05 -11.36
C ILE A 205 8.05 -16.25 -10.44
N VAL A 206 6.84 -16.51 -9.91
CA VAL A 206 6.58 -17.65 -9.01
C VAL A 206 6.83 -18.98 -9.74
N ALA A 207 6.42 -19.10 -11.02
CA ALA A 207 6.73 -20.26 -11.83
C ALA A 207 8.25 -20.47 -12.00
N CYS A 208 9.01 -19.40 -12.26
CA CYS A 208 10.47 -19.47 -12.33
C CYS A 208 11.09 -19.92 -11.01
N ILE A 209 10.64 -19.38 -9.87
CA ILE A 209 11.12 -19.76 -8.53
C ILE A 209 10.79 -21.22 -8.24
N THR A 210 9.60 -21.69 -8.63
CA THR A 210 9.21 -23.11 -8.50
C THR A 210 10.12 -24.02 -9.33
N LEU A 211 10.47 -23.62 -10.55
CA LEU A 211 11.36 -24.39 -11.41
C LEU A 211 12.78 -24.52 -10.85
N THR A 212 13.23 -23.57 -10.05
CA THR A 212 14.52 -23.68 -9.33
C THR A 212 14.48 -24.65 -8.15
N GLY A 213 13.30 -25.12 -7.75
CA GLY A 213 13.09 -25.97 -6.58
C GLY A 213 13.10 -25.25 -5.25
N TYR A 214 13.13 -23.90 -5.24
CA TYR A 214 13.10 -23.10 -4.01
C TYR A 214 11.76 -23.20 -3.28
N ILE A 215 10.65 -23.25 -4.02
CA ILE A 215 9.29 -23.49 -3.51
C ILE A 215 8.65 -24.65 -4.27
N SER A 216 7.70 -25.34 -3.63
CA SER A 216 6.97 -26.44 -4.23
C SER A 216 5.51 -26.05 -4.49
N VAL A 217 4.92 -26.66 -5.54
CA VAL A 217 3.49 -26.48 -5.82
C VAL A 217 2.68 -27.01 -4.64
N PRO A 218 1.77 -26.21 -4.06
CA PRO A 218 0.95 -26.66 -2.94
C PRO A 218 0.02 -27.79 -3.35
N SER A 219 -0.18 -28.77 -2.46
CA SER A 219 -1.15 -29.83 -2.65
C SER A 219 -2.58 -29.29 -2.59
N LEU A 220 -3.53 -30.02 -3.15
CA LEU A 220 -4.95 -29.65 -3.08
C LEU A 220 -5.44 -29.54 -1.63
N GLU A 221 -4.93 -30.38 -0.75
CA GLU A 221 -5.23 -30.34 0.68
C GLU A 221 -4.80 -29.01 1.32
N VAL A 222 -3.59 -28.54 1.02
CA VAL A 222 -3.06 -27.24 1.47
C VAL A 222 -3.93 -26.09 0.96
N VAL A 223 -4.27 -26.10 -0.33
CA VAL A 223 -5.13 -25.08 -0.94
C VAL A 223 -6.50 -25.06 -0.28
N THR A 224 -7.10 -26.23 -0.04
CA THR A 224 -8.43 -26.33 0.60
C THR A 224 -8.40 -25.88 2.06
N ALA A 225 -7.35 -26.16 2.81
CA ALA A 225 -7.17 -25.70 4.19
C ALA A 225 -7.08 -24.17 4.28
N THR A 226 -6.57 -23.50 3.24
CA THR A 226 -6.41 -22.03 3.20
C THR A 226 -7.61 -21.30 2.60
N ILE A 227 -8.68 -21.98 2.16
CA ILE A 227 -9.87 -21.36 1.56
C ILE A 227 -10.45 -20.21 2.41
N PRO A 228 -10.67 -20.33 3.73
CA PRO A 228 -11.24 -19.23 4.51
C PRO A 228 -10.37 -17.95 4.47
N HIS A 229 -9.06 -18.12 4.61
CA HIS A 229 -8.10 -17.02 4.53
C HIS A 229 -8.08 -16.41 3.12
N SER A 230 -8.03 -17.26 2.09
CA SER A 230 -8.03 -16.84 0.69
C SER A 230 -9.32 -16.10 0.31
N LEU A 231 -10.49 -16.55 0.75
CA LEU A 231 -11.77 -15.87 0.48
C LEU A 231 -11.79 -14.47 1.10
N PHE A 232 -11.36 -14.33 2.37
CA PHE A 232 -11.22 -13.02 2.99
C PHE A 232 -10.30 -12.12 2.16
N MET A 233 -9.12 -12.62 1.80
CA MET A 233 -8.08 -11.88 1.07
C MET A 233 -8.51 -11.48 -0.35
N ILE A 234 -9.31 -12.30 -1.02
CA ILE A 234 -9.85 -12.02 -2.34
C ILE A 234 -10.93 -10.93 -2.26
N VAL A 235 -11.89 -11.10 -1.35
CA VAL A 235 -13.07 -10.22 -1.29
C VAL A 235 -12.72 -8.86 -0.72
N PHE A 236 -12.17 -8.82 0.50
CA PHE A 236 -11.97 -7.56 1.21
C PHE A 236 -10.71 -6.81 0.75
N PRO A 237 -9.47 -7.29 1.00
CA PRO A 237 -8.28 -6.56 0.55
C PRO A 237 -8.09 -6.59 -0.97
N GLY A 238 -8.57 -7.64 -1.66
CA GLY A 238 -8.38 -7.84 -3.09
C GLY A 238 -9.33 -7.02 -3.95
N VAL A 239 -10.64 -7.26 -3.86
CA VAL A 239 -11.63 -6.61 -4.75
C VAL A 239 -12.13 -5.29 -4.16
N ILE A 240 -12.69 -5.34 -2.94
CA ILE A 240 -13.34 -4.16 -2.33
C ILE A 240 -12.33 -3.06 -2.05
N ALA A 241 -11.23 -3.39 -1.38
CA ALA A 241 -10.22 -2.40 -1.02
C ALA A 241 -9.51 -1.83 -2.26
N LEU A 242 -9.11 -2.67 -3.22
CA LEU A 242 -8.42 -2.21 -4.43
C LEU A 242 -9.26 -1.24 -5.26
N VAL A 243 -10.50 -1.59 -5.55
CA VAL A 243 -11.39 -0.73 -6.34
C VAL A 243 -11.76 0.51 -5.54
N GLY A 244 -12.13 0.34 -4.25
CA GLY A 244 -12.45 1.44 -3.34
C GLY A 244 -11.30 2.42 -3.20
N TRP A 245 -10.06 1.92 -3.05
CA TRP A 245 -8.85 2.73 -3.00
C TRP A 245 -8.67 3.58 -4.26
N ASN A 246 -8.71 2.97 -5.44
CA ASN A 246 -8.52 3.70 -6.69
C ASN A 246 -9.64 4.72 -6.97
N VAL A 247 -10.89 4.42 -6.58
CA VAL A 247 -11.98 5.41 -6.59
C VAL A 247 -11.67 6.54 -5.60
N GLY A 248 -11.26 6.22 -4.38
CA GLY A 248 -10.88 7.20 -3.36
C GLY A 248 -9.73 8.09 -3.81
N VAL A 249 -8.67 7.50 -4.38
CA VAL A 249 -7.52 8.22 -4.96
C VAL A 249 -7.95 9.17 -6.08
N SER A 250 -8.86 8.75 -6.96
CA SER A 250 -9.36 9.61 -8.05
C SER A 250 -10.15 10.83 -7.54
N ILE A 251 -10.77 10.71 -6.36
CA ILE A 251 -11.53 11.79 -5.71
C ILE A 251 -10.64 12.69 -4.86
N LEU A 252 -9.74 12.10 -4.06
CA LEU A 252 -8.96 12.80 -3.04
C LEU A 252 -7.60 13.27 -3.51
N SER A 253 -7.08 12.78 -4.62
CA SER A 253 -5.68 12.77 -5.08
C SER A 253 -4.80 11.75 -4.33
N PRO A 254 -3.70 11.27 -4.97
CA PRO A 254 -2.84 10.24 -4.37
C PRO A 254 -2.28 10.64 -2.99
N LEU A 255 -1.75 11.86 -2.85
CA LEU A 255 -1.15 12.33 -1.60
C LEU A 255 -2.15 12.38 -0.43
N ASN A 256 -3.40 12.77 -0.71
CA ASN A 256 -4.44 12.81 0.33
C ASN A 256 -4.98 11.40 0.66
N ALA A 257 -5.08 10.53 -0.33
CA ALA A 257 -5.52 9.15 -0.13
C ALA A 257 -4.50 8.36 0.72
N LEU A 258 -3.20 8.51 0.46
CA LEU A 258 -2.14 7.84 1.21
C LEU A 258 -2.15 8.14 2.72
N LEU A 259 -2.78 9.25 3.15
CA LEU A 259 -2.95 9.53 4.58
C LEU A 259 -3.81 8.49 5.30
N PHE A 260 -4.73 7.84 4.58
CA PHE A 260 -5.59 6.81 5.16
C PHE A 260 -4.86 5.50 5.44
N ILE A 261 -3.69 5.28 4.82
CA ILE A 261 -2.85 4.10 5.10
C ILE A 261 -2.45 4.01 6.58
N ASN A 262 -2.40 5.14 7.31
CA ASN A 262 -2.13 5.11 8.74
C ASN A 262 -3.18 4.37 9.59
N PHE A 263 -4.34 4.08 9.03
CA PHE A 263 -5.31 3.20 9.68
C PHE A 263 -4.93 1.72 9.57
N VAL A 264 -4.00 1.36 8.69
CA VAL A 264 -3.50 -0.02 8.55
C VAL A 264 -2.92 -0.53 9.87
N PRO A 265 -1.87 0.09 10.45
CA PRO A 265 -1.30 -0.42 11.70
C PRO A 265 -2.26 -0.35 12.87
N VAL A 266 -3.19 0.63 12.89
CA VAL A 266 -4.21 0.71 13.94
C VAL A 266 -5.14 -0.50 13.88
N THR A 267 -5.55 -0.90 12.69
CA THR A 267 -6.41 -2.07 12.48
C THR A 267 -5.64 -3.36 12.80
N THR A 268 -4.39 -3.48 12.28
CA THR A 268 -3.53 -4.64 12.56
C THR A 268 -3.28 -4.80 14.06
N LEU A 269 -2.92 -3.72 14.75
CA LEU A 269 -2.69 -3.69 16.19
C LEU A 269 -3.94 -4.14 16.96
N THR A 270 -5.10 -3.61 16.57
CA THR A 270 -6.37 -3.96 17.19
C THR A 270 -6.66 -5.45 17.06
N ILE A 271 -6.51 -6.00 15.86
CA ILE A 271 -6.74 -7.43 15.59
C ILE A 271 -5.70 -8.29 16.33
N SER A 272 -4.43 -7.88 16.34
CA SER A 272 -3.34 -8.60 17.01
C SER A 272 -3.58 -8.70 18.52
N ILE A 273 -4.01 -7.60 19.15
CA ILE A 273 -4.34 -7.60 20.59
C ILE A 273 -5.50 -8.58 20.89
N PHE A 274 -6.58 -8.53 20.10
CA PHE A 274 -7.71 -9.46 20.28
C PHE A 274 -7.35 -10.91 19.94
N GLY A 275 -6.38 -11.12 19.05
CA GLY A 275 -5.84 -12.43 18.68
C GLY A 275 -4.84 -13.00 19.69
N GLY A 276 -4.48 -12.23 20.74
CA GLY A 276 -3.53 -12.66 21.78
C GLY A 276 -2.04 -12.51 21.37
N ASN A 277 -1.75 -11.86 20.24
CA ASN A 277 -0.39 -11.62 19.79
C ASN A 277 0.32 -10.59 20.69
N GLN A 278 1.63 -10.79 20.89
CA GLN A 278 2.41 -9.88 21.72
C GLN A 278 2.77 -8.61 20.95
N VAL A 279 2.33 -7.47 21.49
CA VAL A 279 2.67 -6.15 20.98
C VAL A 279 3.67 -5.50 21.93
N THR A 280 4.79 -5.02 21.41
CA THR A 280 5.85 -4.44 22.22
C THR A 280 5.63 -2.94 22.46
N PRO A 281 6.20 -2.34 23.53
CA PRO A 281 6.15 -0.88 23.72
C PRO A 281 6.74 -0.10 22.53
N TYR A 282 7.72 -0.66 21.84
CA TYR A 282 8.33 -0.03 20.66
C TYR A 282 7.38 0.06 19.48
N ASP A 283 6.48 -0.91 19.31
CA ASP A 283 5.44 -0.87 18.27
C ASP A 283 4.47 0.31 18.50
N TYR A 284 4.11 0.58 19.77
CA TYR A 284 3.28 1.74 20.12
C TYR A 284 4.02 3.06 19.90
N VAL A 285 5.24 3.18 20.43
CA VAL A 285 6.03 4.43 20.34
C VAL A 285 6.37 4.76 18.90
N GLY A 286 6.84 3.77 18.13
CA GLY A 286 7.14 3.96 16.71
C GLY A 286 5.92 4.35 15.88
N THR A 287 4.78 3.70 16.12
CA THR A 287 3.50 4.06 15.47
C THR A 287 3.08 5.49 15.81
N VAL A 288 3.19 5.91 17.07
CA VAL A 288 2.87 7.28 17.49
C VAL A 288 3.79 8.29 16.79
N PHE A 289 5.10 8.02 16.69
CA PHE A 289 6.04 8.91 15.98
C PHE A 289 5.65 9.08 14.51
N ILE A 290 5.29 7.99 13.83
CA ILE A 290 4.86 8.02 12.42
C ILE A 290 3.56 8.84 12.29
N ILE A 291 2.53 8.52 13.07
CA ILE A 291 1.22 9.17 12.98
C ILE A 291 1.32 10.66 13.33
N VAL A 292 2.00 11.01 14.42
CA VAL A 292 2.14 12.42 14.86
C VAL A 292 2.91 13.24 13.83
N SER A 293 4.02 12.72 13.31
CA SER A 293 4.80 13.44 12.28
C SER A 293 3.98 13.68 11.02
N LEU A 294 3.19 12.69 10.60
CA LEU A 294 2.34 12.77 9.44
C LEU A 294 1.18 13.76 9.62
N LEU A 295 0.49 13.71 10.75
CA LEU A 295 -0.58 14.67 11.06
C LEU A 295 -0.04 16.10 11.12
N SER A 296 1.13 16.29 11.77
CA SER A 296 1.80 17.58 11.86
C SER A 296 2.16 18.13 10.48
N ASN A 297 2.74 17.29 9.62
CA ASN A 297 3.05 17.68 8.25
C ASN A 297 1.79 18.04 7.44
N ASN A 298 0.73 17.27 7.56
CA ASN A 298 -0.52 17.54 6.85
C ASN A 298 -1.16 18.87 7.27
N ILE A 299 -1.22 19.14 8.57
CA ILE A 299 -1.70 20.42 9.10
C ILE A 299 -0.85 21.57 8.56
N PHE A 300 0.46 21.43 8.61
CA PHE A 300 1.40 22.44 8.13
C PHE A 300 1.23 22.75 6.63
N VAL A 301 1.19 21.73 5.78
CA VAL A 301 1.00 21.90 4.33
C VAL A 301 -0.32 22.59 4.00
N ARG A 302 -1.42 22.20 4.69
CA ARG A 302 -2.72 22.85 4.53
C ARG A 302 -2.69 24.33 4.96
N MET A 303 -1.95 24.66 6.02
CA MET A 303 -1.78 26.04 6.46
C MET A 303 -1.03 26.90 5.42
N ILE A 304 0.02 26.37 4.82
CA ILE A 304 0.77 27.06 3.75
C ILE A 304 -0.13 27.28 2.53
N GLN A 305 -0.78 26.24 2.03
CA GLN A 305 -1.68 26.35 0.88
C GLN A 305 -2.79 27.38 1.09
N LYS A 306 -3.34 27.45 2.31
CA LYS A 306 -4.35 28.46 2.66
C LYS A 306 -3.79 29.88 2.67
N ARG A 307 -2.53 30.09 3.09
CA ARG A 307 -1.85 31.37 3.05
C ARG A 307 -1.58 31.81 1.62
N GLU A 308 -1.04 30.94 0.79
CA GLU A 308 -0.76 31.21 -0.63
C GLU A 308 -2.02 31.56 -1.40
N SER A 309 -3.10 30.82 -1.20
CA SER A 309 -4.41 31.11 -1.82
C SER A 309 -4.94 32.47 -1.41
N ARG A 310 -4.80 32.88 -0.15
CA ARG A 310 -5.22 34.20 0.32
C ARG A 310 -4.37 35.33 -0.29
N GLN A 311 -3.06 35.14 -0.42
CA GLN A 311 -2.17 36.10 -1.04
C GLN A 311 -2.48 36.30 -2.52
N HIS A 312 -2.76 35.22 -3.26
CA HIS A 312 -3.18 35.29 -4.66
C HIS A 312 -4.51 36.04 -4.83
N ILE A 313 -5.49 35.79 -3.98
CA ILE A 313 -6.79 36.50 -4.01
C ILE A 313 -6.57 38.01 -3.74
N GLN A 314 -5.74 38.34 -2.76
CA GLN A 314 -5.44 39.75 -2.44
C GLN A 314 -4.66 40.47 -3.54
N ALA A 315 -3.73 39.77 -4.23
CA ALA A 315 -2.99 40.31 -5.35
C ALA A 315 -3.94 40.62 -6.52
N ASN A 316 -4.81 39.67 -6.90
CA ASN A 316 -5.76 39.87 -7.97
C ASN A 316 -6.79 40.97 -7.67
N LEU A 317 -7.22 41.14 -6.42
CA LEU A 317 -8.11 42.22 -6.02
C LEU A 317 -7.42 43.61 -6.10
N ARG A 318 -6.12 43.69 -5.83
CA ARG A 318 -5.34 44.94 -5.98
C ARG A 318 -5.16 45.34 -7.46
N GLU A 319 -4.92 44.34 -8.34
CA GLU A 319 -4.82 44.58 -9.79
C GLU A 319 -6.15 45.02 -10.43
N GLN A 320 -7.29 44.63 -9.86
CA GLN A 320 -8.61 45.06 -10.35
C GLN A 320 -9.03 46.47 -9.87
N VAL A 321 -8.36 47.02 -8.86
CA VAL A 321 -8.66 48.35 -8.28
C VAL A 321 -7.68 49.40 -8.74
N SER A 322 -6.55 49.02 -9.37
CA SER A 322 -5.58 49.89 -10.02
C SER A 322 -5.92 50.08 -11.50
#